data_9e80d5908c067fa827899af2925b5375
#
_entry.id   9e80d5908c067fa827899af2925b5375
#
_cell.length_a   1.000
_cell.length_b   1.000
_cell.length_c   1.000
_cell.angle_alpha   90.00
_cell.angle_beta   90.00
_cell.angle_gamma   90.00
#
_symmetry.space_group_name_H-M   'P 1'
#
loop_
_entity.id
_entity.type
_entity.pdbx_description
1 polymer ?
#
loop_
_entity_poly.entity_id
_entity_poly.type
_entity_poly.pdbx_seq_one_letter_code
_entity_poly.pdbx_strand_id
1 'polypeptide(L)'
;RKFSSKTEPDVQGREAAFLKMENQLELIGPQKTAALEELHSCNEMTAPFGLSLSGTQMLALVENRFQALQNTGRVEFGEGILKKLIYAFCDSPFMTQQNYEETISDLQDIFYFFKNESLDQIPDDELIDYMKKVFDGRAQGSVEYLEGTSLEELCRSMREGYDAFGRNEDEDDDDDEAGDLL
;
A
#
# COMPACT_ATOMS: atom_id res chain seq x y z
N ARG A 1 17.09 46.33 20.59
CA ARG A 1 16.88 44.86 20.75
C ARG A 1 15.39 44.61 20.66
N LYS A 2 14.95 44.04 19.50
CA LYS A 2 13.58 43.57 19.33
C LYS A 2 13.52 42.13 19.78
N PHE A 3 12.70 41.83 20.77
CA PHE A 3 12.34 40.45 21.15
C PHE A 3 11.41 39.86 20.10
N SER A 4 11.86 38.76 19.50
CA SER A 4 11.04 37.94 18.60
C SER A 4 10.01 37.19 19.44
N SER A 5 8.73 37.45 19.24
CA SER A 5 7.66 36.70 19.83
C SER A 5 7.62 35.29 19.22
N LYS A 6 7.92 34.28 20.00
CA LYS A 6 7.62 32.89 19.69
C LYS A 6 6.11 32.77 19.47
N THR A 7 5.70 32.39 18.30
CA THR A 7 4.33 32.01 18.00
C THR A 7 4.04 30.73 18.77
N GLU A 8 3.15 30.78 19.74
CA GLU A 8 2.62 29.59 20.43
C GLU A 8 1.88 28.73 19.37
N PRO A 9 2.01 27.38 19.42
CA PRO A 9 1.28 26.53 18.51
C PRO A 9 -0.22 26.69 18.75
N ASP A 10 -0.97 26.86 17.67
CA ASP A 10 -2.43 27.01 17.66
C ASP A 10 -3.13 25.74 18.23
N VAL A 11 -3.25 25.69 19.55
CA VAL A 11 -3.90 24.61 20.29
C VAL A 11 -5.40 24.57 20.00
N GLN A 12 -6.03 25.74 19.79
CA GLN A 12 -7.47 25.83 19.51
C GLN A 12 -7.82 25.30 18.12
N GLY A 13 -6.97 25.54 17.14
CA GLY A 13 -7.15 24.97 15.79
C GLY A 13 -7.04 23.45 15.77
N ARG A 14 -6.16 22.88 16.58
CA ARG A 14 -6.00 21.42 16.72
C ARG A 14 -7.17 20.77 17.45
N GLU A 15 -7.68 21.38 18.52
CA GLU A 15 -8.88 20.89 19.23
C GLU A 15 -10.13 20.96 18.35
N ALA A 16 -10.32 22.04 17.60
CA ALA A 16 -11.44 22.17 16.68
C ALA A 16 -11.38 21.15 15.53
N ALA A 17 -10.19 20.86 15.02
CA ALA A 17 -9.98 19.84 14.00
C ALA A 17 -10.24 18.42 14.54
N PHE A 18 -9.84 18.16 15.79
CA PHE A 18 -10.07 16.89 16.46
C PHE A 18 -11.55 16.65 16.74
N LEU A 19 -12.27 17.63 17.27
CA LEU A 19 -13.73 17.56 17.50
C LEU A 19 -14.52 17.40 16.19
N LYS A 20 -14.04 18.00 15.09
CA LYS A 20 -14.65 17.84 13.78
C LYS A 20 -14.44 16.43 13.24
N MET A 21 -13.29 15.84 13.53
CA MET A 21 -12.97 14.46 13.16
C MET A 21 -13.78 13.46 13.98
N GLU A 22 -13.94 13.66 15.30
CA GLU A 22 -14.79 12.82 16.14
C GLU A 22 -16.26 12.83 15.70
N ASN A 23 -16.82 13.99 15.35
CA ASN A 23 -18.17 14.08 14.82
C ASN A 23 -18.34 13.41 13.45
N GLN A 24 -17.28 13.33 12.64
CA GLN A 24 -17.29 12.56 11.39
C GLN A 24 -17.17 11.06 11.63
N LEU A 25 -16.44 10.64 12.67
CA LEU A 25 -16.28 9.23 13.05
C LEU A 25 -17.60 8.57 13.47
N GLU A 26 -18.53 9.32 14.09
CA GLU A 26 -19.86 8.79 14.43
C GLU A 26 -20.72 8.41 13.21
N LEU A 27 -20.43 9.02 12.05
CA LEU A 27 -21.09 8.72 10.77
C LEU A 27 -20.36 7.63 9.95
N ILE A 28 -19.19 7.20 10.43
CA ILE A 28 -18.31 6.24 9.75
C ILE A 28 -18.49 4.88 10.41
N GLY A 29 -18.77 3.84 9.60
CA GLY A 29 -18.92 2.48 10.13
C GLY A 29 -17.66 1.95 10.82
N PRO A 30 -17.79 0.93 11.69
CA PRO A 30 -16.69 0.42 12.53
C PRO A 30 -15.42 0.06 11.77
N GLN A 31 -15.55 -0.42 10.53
CA GLN A 31 -14.40 -0.79 9.67
C GLN A 31 -13.59 0.44 9.24
N LYS A 32 -14.25 1.54 8.92
CA LYS A 32 -13.56 2.80 8.57
C LYS A 32 -12.90 3.42 9.79
N THR A 33 -13.52 3.32 10.96
CA THR A 33 -12.93 3.80 12.22
C THR A 33 -11.63 3.06 12.53
N ALA A 34 -11.63 1.72 12.45
CA ALA A 34 -10.43 0.91 12.67
C ALA A 34 -9.31 1.24 11.67
N ALA A 35 -9.65 1.46 10.41
CA ALA A 35 -8.67 1.85 9.39
C ALA A 35 -8.06 3.24 9.67
N LEU A 36 -8.85 4.19 10.19
CA LEU A 36 -8.35 5.51 10.57
C LEU A 36 -7.41 5.46 11.78
N GLU A 37 -7.73 4.65 12.78
CA GLU A 37 -6.87 4.43 13.96
C GLU A 37 -5.52 3.82 13.53
N GLU A 38 -5.56 2.87 12.61
CA GLU A 38 -4.37 2.26 12.03
C GLU A 38 -3.50 3.30 11.31
N LEU A 39 -4.08 4.12 10.44
CA LEU A 39 -3.34 5.19 9.75
C LEU A 39 -2.78 6.23 10.70
N HIS A 40 -3.50 6.56 11.77
CA HIS A 40 -2.99 7.48 12.78
C HIS A 40 -1.72 6.91 13.44
N SER A 41 -1.69 5.61 13.72
CA SER A 41 -0.51 4.94 14.28
C SER A 41 0.70 4.94 13.32
N CYS A 42 0.46 4.96 12.00
CA CYS A 42 1.53 5.03 11.02
C CYS A 42 2.32 6.33 11.07
N ASN A 43 1.71 7.45 11.46
CA ASN A 43 2.40 8.74 11.53
C ASN A 43 3.60 8.75 12.47
N GLU A 44 3.55 8.00 13.57
CA GLU A 44 4.69 7.89 14.50
C GLU A 44 5.90 7.24 13.82
N MET A 45 5.65 6.23 12.99
CA MET A 45 6.68 5.49 12.26
C MET A 45 7.21 6.27 11.05
N THR A 46 6.36 7.03 10.37
CA THR A 46 6.75 7.78 9.16
C THR A 46 7.34 9.17 9.46
N ALA A 47 7.16 9.70 10.66
CA ALA A 47 7.71 10.98 11.10
C ALA A 47 9.24 11.13 10.90
N PRO A 48 10.08 10.12 11.16
CA PRO A 48 11.53 10.20 10.89
C PRO A 48 11.88 10.45 9.42
N PHE A 49 10.99 10.07 8.50
CA PHE A 49 11.14 10.31 7.06
C PHE A 49 10.54 11.65 6.60
N GLY A 50 10.03 12.45 7.54
CA GLY A 50 9.39 13.73 7.25
C GLY A 50 7.98 13.60 6.68
N LEU A 51 7.34 12.43 6.85
CA LEU A 51 6.02 12.12 6.31
C LEU A 51 4.98 12.06 7.43
N SER A 52 3.83 12.66 7.19
CA SER A 52 2.67 12.57 8.07
C SER A 52 1.38 12.77 7.29
N LEU A 53 0.33 12.08 7.71
CA LEU A 53 -1.02 12.25 7.18
C LEU A 53 -1.85 13.11 8.13
N SER A 54 -2.52 14.11 7.60
CA SER A 54 -3.59 14.83 8.31
C SER A 54 -4.85 13.96 8.40
N GLY A 55 -5.76 14.31 9.32
CA GLY A 55 -7.04 13.60 9.43
C GLY A 55 -7.84 13.59 8.13
N THR A 56 -7.78 14.66 7.34
CA THR A 56 -8.45 14.73 6.03
C THR A 56 -7.82 13.77 5.01
N GLN A 57 -6.49 13.69 4.98
CA GLN A 57 -5.77 12.76 4.10
C GLN A 57 -6.00 11.30 4.49
N MET A 58 -6.03 10.99 5.78
CA MET A 58 -6.38 9.65 6.26
C MET A 58 -7.79 9.24 5.82
N LEU A 59 -8.77 10.15 5.94
CA LEU A 59 -10.12 9.90 5.46
C LEU A 59 -10.18 9.64 3.95
N ALA A 60 -9.44 10.42 3.17
CA ALA A 60 -9.35 10.24 1.72
C ALA A 60 -8.75 8.87 1.36
N LEU A 61 -7.66 8.46 2.00
CA LEU A 61 -7.05 7.15 1.79
C LEU A 61 -7.97 5.98 2.16
N VAL A 62 -8.68 6.10 3.29
CA VAL A 62 -9.65 5.07 3.71
C VAL A 62 -10.82 5.00 2.72
N GLU A 63 -11.34 6.13 2.26
CA GLU A 63 -12.41 6.15 1.27
C GLU A 63 -11.95 5.54 -0.06
N ASN A 64 -10.75 5.90 -0.54
CA ASN A 64 -10.17 5.32 -1.74
C ASN A 64 -10.00 3.80 -1.60
N ARG A 65 -9.57 3.29 -0.45
CA ARG A 65 -9.49 1.86 -0.18
C ARG A 65 -10.83 1.16 -0.39
N PHE A 66 -11.89 1.69 0.20
CA PHE A 66 -13.23 1.10 0.04
C PHE A 66 -13.70 1.15 -1.42
N GLN A 67 -13.42 2.23 -2.12
CA GLN A 67 -13.73 2.36 -3.53
C GLN A 67 -12.94 1.37 -4.39
N ALA A 68 -11.65 1.22 -4.15
CA ALA A 68 -10.78 0.27 -4.85
C ALA A 68 -11.22 -1.18 -4.64
N LEU A 69 -11.56 -1.57 -3.41
CA LEU A 69 -12.11 -2.89 -3.09
C LEU A 69 -13.43 -3.14 -3.82
N GLN A 70 -14.32 -2.16 -3.83
CA GLN A 70 -15.60 -2.25 -4.53
C GLN A 70 -15.40 -2.37 -6.04
N ASN A 71 -14.55 -1.55 -6.64
CA ASN A 71 -14.27 -1.55 -8.09
C ASN A 71 -13.62 -2.85 -8.55
N THR A 72 -12.82 -3.48 -7.72
CA THR A 72 -12.14 -4.74 -8.02
C THR A 72 -12.92 -5.98 -7.57
N GLY A 73 -14.07 -5.80 -6.94
CA GLY A 73 -14.89 -6.90 -6.41
C GLY A 73 -14.21 -7.69 -5.27
N ARG A 74 -13.31 -7.05 -4.54
CA ARG A 74 -12.52 -7.69 -3.47
C ARG A 74 -13.10 -7.40 -2.10
N VAL A 75 -12.87 -8.33 -1.18
CA VAL A 75 -13.15 -8.18 0.25
C VAL A 75 -11.84 -8.36 1.00
N GLU A 76 -11.56 -7.46 1.92
CA GLU A 76 -10.36 -7.46 2.73
C GLU A 76 -10.74 -7.64 4.20
N PHE A 77 -10.08 -8.59 4.87
CA PHE A 77 -10.30 -8.90 6.27
C PHE A 77 -9.07 -8.50 7.10
N GLY A 78 -9.31 -7.94 8.29
CA GLY A 78 -8.24 -7.54 9.20
C GLY A 78 -7.57 -6.22 8.83
N GLU A 79 -6.25 -6.20 9.08
CA GLU A 79 -5.39 -5.04 8.79
C GLU A 79 -5.23 -4.87 7.29
N GLY A 80 -5.73 -4.19 6.52
CA GLY A 80 -5.56 -4.10 5.07
C GLY A 80 -4.14 -3.82 4.60
N ILE A 81 -3.97 -3.74 3.30
CA ILE A 81 -2.66 -3.52 2.69
C ILE A 81 -2.14 -2.09 2.88
N LEU A 82 -2.99 -1.15 3.27
CA LEU A 82 -2.65 0.27 3.32
C LEU A 82 -1.47 0.55 4.26
N LYS A 83 -1.48 -0.05 5.46
CA LYS A 83 -0.36 0.02 6.40
C LYS A 83 0.91 -0.62 5.82
N LYS A 84 0.79 -1.76 5.15
CA LYS A 84 1.92 -2.43 4.50
C LYS A 84 2.54 -1.56 3.41
N LEU A 85 1.72 -0.90 2.58
CA LEU A 85 2.20 0.05 1.58
C LEU A 85 2.92 1.24 2.22
N ILE A 86 2.33 1.84 3.25
CA ILE A 86 2.96 2.95 3.97
C ILE A 86 4.34 2.54 4.50
N TYR A 87 4.44 1.39 5.15
CA TYR A 87 5.70 0.91 5.73
C TYR A 87 6.74 0.55 4.67
N ALA A 88 6.31 -0.01 3.56
CA ALA A 88 7.21 -0.36 2.47
C ALA A 88 7.77 0.87 1.73
N PHE A 89 6.97 1.94 1.60
CA PHE A 89 7.31 3.08 0.74
C PHE A 89 7.77 4.34 1.48
N CYS A 90 7.63 4.42 2.81
CA CYS A 90 7.96 5.63 3.57
C CYS A 90 9.44 6.03 3.51
N ASP A 91 10.35 5.12 3.26
CA ASP A 91 11.79 5.36 3.12
C ASP A 91 12.25 5.58 1.66
N SER A 92 11.32 5.58 0.72
CA SER A 92 11.61 5.82 -0.70
C SER A 92 12.18 7.22 -0.91
N PRO A 93 13.27 7.37 -1.69
CA PRO A 93 13.82 8.68 -2.03
C PRO A 93 12.87 9.52 -2.89
N PHE A 94 11.84 8.90 -3.48
CA PHE A 94 10.83 9.56 -4.31
C PHE A 94 9.55 9.90 -3.54
N MET A 95 9.45 9.47 -2.26
CA MET A 95 8.33 9.81 -1.40
C MET A 95 8.63 11.13 -0.67
N THR A 96 7.76 12.11 -0.82
CA THR A 96 7.84 13.41 -0.19
C THR A 96 6.53 13.75 0.50
N GLN A 97 6.56 14.67 1.46
CA GLN A 97 5.32 15.11 2.13
C GLN A 97 4.27 15.63 1.14
N GLN A 98 4.69 16.21 0.02
CA GLN A 98 3.80 16.82 -0.98
C GLN A 98 3.05 15.78 -1.81
N ASN A 99 3.70 14.65 -2.12
CA ASN A 99 3.09 13.58 -2.93
C ASN A 99 2.64 12.37 -2.11
N TYR A 100 2.81 12.40 -0.80
CA TYR A 100 2.65 11.22 0.06
C TYR A 100 1.24 10.59 -0.04
N GLU A 101 0.19 11.38 0.18
CA GLU A 101 -1.19 10.88 0.11
C GLU A 101 -1.52 10.35 -1.28
N GLU A 102 -1.25 11.14 -2.33
CA GLU A 102 -1.55 10.79 -3.71
C GLU A 102 -0.81 9.53 -4.13
N THR A 103 0.49 9.45 -3.85
CA THR A 103 1.29 8.26 -4.21
C THR A 103 0.82 7.01 -3.49
N ILE A 104 0.48 7.07 -2.20
CA ILE A 104 -0.06 5.91 -1.47
C ILE A 104 -1.43 5.51 -2.01
N SER A 105 -2.26 6.47 -2.40
CA SER A 105 -3.55 6.21 -3.04
C SER A 105 -3.38 5.45 -4.36
N ASP A 106 -2.50 5.92 -5.23
CA ASP A 106 -2.21 5.30 -6.52
C ASP A 106 -1.62 3.89 -6.36
N LEU A 107 -0.67 3.72 -5.45
CA LEU A 107 -0.08 2.41 -5.14
C LEU A 107 -1.11 1.41 -4.63
N GLN A 108 -2.10 1.86 -3.89
CA GLN A 108 -3.20 1.03 -3.43
C GLN A 108 -4.08 0.55 -4.59
N ASP A 109 -4.46 1.45 -5.49
CA ASP A 109 -5.26 1.12 -6.67
C ASP A 109 -4.51 0.14 -7.59
N ILE A 110 -3.23 0.38 -7.83
CA ILE A 110 -2.33 -0.49 -8.59
C ILE A 110 -2.23 -1.88 -7.94
N PHE A 111 -2.07 -1.93 -6.62
CA PHE A 111 -1.99 -3.21 -5.90
C PHE A 111 -3.23 -4.07 -6.11
N TYR A 112 -4.42 -3.53 -5.88
CA TYR A 112 -5.66 -4.31 -6.02
C TYR A 112 -5.92 -4.70 -7.48
N PHE A 113 -5.61 -3.83 -8.42
CA PHE A 113 -5.73 -4.14 -9.83
C PHE A 113 -4.87 -5.35 -10.21
N PHE A 114 -3.58 -5.36 -9.86
CA PHE A 114 -2.67 -6.43 -10.21
C PHE A 114 -2.85 -7.70 -9.38
N LYS A 115 -3.41 -7.62 -8.18
CA LYS A 115 -3.89 -8.80 -7.46
C LYS A 115 -4.94 -9.55 -8.27
N ASN A 116 -5.88 -8.84 -8.88
CA ASN A 116 -6.89 -9.44 -9.76
C ASN A 116 -6.27 -9.95 -11.07
N GLU A 117 -5.41 -9.17 -11.70
CA GLU A 117 -4.74 -9.56 -12.96
C GLU A 117 -3.87 -10.81 -12.82
N SER A 118 -3.25 -10.99 -11.66
CA SER A 118 -2.47 -12.19 -11.32
C SER A 118 -3.31 -13.35 -10.80
N LEU A 119 -4.65 -13.20 -10.73
CA LEU A 119 -5.56 -14.19 -10.15
C LEU A 119 -5.18 -14.61 -8.72
N ASP A 120 -4.68 -13.67 -7.92
CA ASP A 120 -4.16 -13.88 -6.57
C ASP A 120 -2.97 -14.85 -6.44
N GLN A 121 -2.29 -15.15 -7.54
CA GLN A 121 -1.13 -16.05 -7.54
C GLN A 121 0.11 -15.45 -6.86
N ILE A 122 0.19 -14.13 -6.79
CA ILE A 122 1.29 -13.42 -6.14
C ILE A 122 0.88 -13.08 -4.70
N PRO A 123 1.60 -13.55 -3.67
CA PRO A 123 1.39 -13.14 -2.28
C PRO A 123 1.50 -11.61 -2.12
N ASP A 124 0.73 -11.06 -1.19
CA ASP A 124 0.66 -9.60 -0.98
C ASP A 124 2.03 -8.97 -0.74
N ASP A 125 2.82 -9.57 0.15
CA ASP A 125 4.13 -9.04 0.51
C ASP A 125 5.12 -9.11 -0.67
N GLU A 126 5.08 -10.17 -1.47
CA GLU A 126 5.92 -10.28 -2.68
C GLU A 126 5.53 -9.25 -3.74
N LEU A 127 4.24 -8.99 -3.92
CA LEU A 127 3.78 -7.95 -4.85
C LEU A 127 4.22 -6.56 -4.38
N ILE A 128 4.08 -6.26 -3.09
CA ILE A 128 4.51 -4.98 -2.50
C ILE A 128 6.03 -4.81 -2.63
N ASP A 129 6.82 -5.83 -2.34
CA ASP A 129 8.28 -5.80 -2.48
C ASP A 129 8.71 -5.59 -3.92
N TYR A 130 8.04 -6.23 -4.87
CA TYR A 130 8.28 -6.03 -6.29
C TYR A 130 7.93 -4.60 -6.72
N MET A 131 6.76 -4.09 -6.32
CA MET A 131 6.34 -2.72 -6.57
C MET A 131 7.36 -1.72 -6.02
N LYS A 132 7.81 -1.91 -4.78
CA LYS A 132 8.84 -1.05 -4.14
C LYS A 132 10.15 -1.06 -4.91
N LYS A 133 10.65 -2.24 -5.26
CA LYS A 133 11.90 -2.40 -6.02
C LYS A 133 11.85 -1.69 -7.37
N VAL A 134 10.73 -1.78 -8.08
CA VAL A 134 10.57 -1.11 -9.36
C VAL A 134 10.40 0.40 -9.19
N PHE A 135 9.59 0.82 -8.22
CA PHE A 135 9.33 2.23 -7.92
C PHE A 135 10.62 2.98 -7.58
N ASP A 136 11.45 2.43 -6.70
CA ASP A 136 12.74 3.04 -6.32
C ASP A 136 13.82 2.88 -7.39
N GLY A 137 13.70 1.87 -8.24
CA GLY A 137 14.67 1.57 -9.27
C GLY A 137 14.35 2.23 -10.61
N ARG A 138 13.90 1.43 -11.56
CA ARG A 138 13.73 1.88 -12.95
C ARG A 138 12.56 2.84 -13.17
N ALA A 139 11.54 2.81 -12.31
CA ALA A 139 10.42 3.76 -12.37
C ALA A 139 10.77 5.15 -11.82
N GLN A 140 11.79 5.26 -10.95
CA GLN A 140 12.22 6.52 -10.35
C GLN A 140 11.06 7.34 -9.77
N GLY A 141 10.16 6.68 -9.06
CA GLY A 141 9.00 7.30 -8.43
C GLY A 141 7.78 7.48 -9.33
N SER A 142 7.82 7.03 -10.60
CA SER A 142 6.66 7.09 -11.49
C SER A 142 5.73 5.92 -11.26
N VAL A 143 4.50 6.22 -10.81
CA VAL A 143 3.43 5.24 -10.65
C VAL A 143 2.91 4.76 -12.00
N GLU A 144 2.88 5.63 -13.01
CA GLU A 144 2.45 5.30 -14.37
C GLU A 144 3.40 4.28 -15.02
N TYR A 145 4.72 4.44 -14.80
CA TYR A 145 5.70 3.47 -15.29
C TYR A 145 5.55 2.13 -14.57
N LEU A 146 5.33 2.16 -13.25
CA LEU A 146 5.10 0.96 -12.45
C LEU A 146 3.91 0.17 -12.97
N GLU A 147 2.78 0.85 -13.18
CA GLU A 147 1.54 0.25 -13.68
C GLU A 147 1.70 -0.26 -15.12
N GLY A 148 2.05 0.63 -16.05
CA GLY A 148 1.94 0.39 -17.48
C GLY A 148 3.05 -0.47 -18.09
N THR A 149 4.17 -0.69 -17.39
CA THR A 149 5.31 -1.42 -17.97
C THR A 149 5.68 -2.64 -17.17
N SER A 150 5.98 -2.44 -15.88
CA SER A 150 6.59 -3.50 -15.07
C SER A 150 5.61 -4.51 -14.54
N LEU A 151 4.47 -4.05 -14.04
CA LEU A 151 3.45 -4.95 -13.51
C LEU A 151 2.67 -5.67 -14.60
N GLU A 152 2.44 -5.03 -15.74
CA GLU A 152 1.86 -5.70 -16.90
C GLU A 152 2.76 -6.83 -17.42
N GLU A 153 4.08 -6.60 -17.51
CA GLU A 153 5.04 -7.62 -17.89
C GLU A 153 5.05 -8.79 -16.90
N LEU A 154 5.04 -8.49 -15.60
CA LEU A 154 5.00 -9.49 -14.54
C LEU A 154 3.74 -10.36 -14.66
N CYS A 155 2.57 -9.75 -14.73
CA CYS A 155 1.30 -10.49 -14.80
C CYS A 155 1.17 -11.28 -16.11
N ARG A 156 1.71 -10.77 -17.22
CA ARG A 156 1.76 -11.52 -18.48
C ARG A 156 2.63 -12.75 -18.35
N SER A 157 3.82 -12.62 -17.78
CA SER A 157 4.73 -13.76 -17.54
C SER A 157 4.07 -14.82 -16.67
N MET A 158 3.39 -14.43 -15.61
CA MET A 158 2.66 -15.35 -14.72
C MET A 158 1.55 -16.12 -15.46
N ARG A 159 0.79 -15.44 -16.32
CA ARG A 159 -0.27 -16.07 -17.12
C ARG A 159 0.28 -17.04 -18.18
N GLU A 160 1.50 -16.81 -18.66
CA GLU A 160 2.20 -17.67 -19.61
C GLU A 160 2.94 -18.84 -18.93
N GLY A 161 2.83 -19.00 -17.63
CA GLY A 161 3.44 -20.09 -16.85
C GLY A 161 4.90 -19.87 -16.48
N TYR A 162 5.42 -18.64 -16.63
CA TYR A 162 6.74 -18.28 -16.12
C TYR A 162 6.64 -17.81 -14.67
N ASP A 163 7.37 -18.47 -13.78
CA ASP A 163 7.52 -17.98 -12.41
C ASP A 163 8.55 -16.85 -12.38
N ALA A 164 8.07 -15.61 -12.40
CA ALA A 164 8.91 -14.42 -12.37
C ALA A 164 9.66 -14.24 -11.03
N PHE A 165 9.27 -15.00 -9.98
CA PHE A 165 9.88 -14.98 -8.64
C PHE A 165 10.83 -16.16 -8.41
N GLY A 166 11.03 -17.05 -9.40
CA GLY A 166 11.97 -18.16 -9.31
C GLY A 166 11.52 -19.28 -8.36
N ARG A 167 10.22 -19.39 -8.12
CA ARG A 167 9.66 -20.56 -7.46
C ARG A 167 9.69 -21.72 -8.47
N ASN A 168 10.76 -22.50 -8.44
CA ASN A 168 10.74 -23.80 -9.10
C ASN A 168 9.70 -24.63 -8.34
N GLU A 169 8.60 -24.99 -9.01
CA GLU A 169 7.87 -26.16 -8.61
C GLU A 169 8.88 -27.31 -8.78
N ASP A 170 9.37 -27.83 -7.67
CA ASP A 170 10.13 -29.06 -7.66
C ASP A 170 9.21 -30.09 -8.34
N GLU A 171 9.52 -30.40 -9.60
CA GLU A 171 8.97 -31.56 -10.30
C GLU A 171 9.39 -32.76 -9.43
N ASP A 172 8.48 -33.25 -8.62
CA ASP A 172 8.57 -34.59 -8.03
C ASP A 172 8.54 -35.56 -9.20
N ASP A 173 9.71 -35.80 -9.80
CA ASP A 173 9.97 -36.95 -10.65
C ASP A 173 9.95 -38.20 -9.76
N ASP A 174 8.74 -38.69 -9.47
CA ASP A 174 8.52 -40.05 -9.04
C ASP A 174 8.86 -40.99 -10.20
N ASP A 175 10.15 -41.24 -10.39
CA ASP A 175 10.67 -42.37 -11.16
C ASP A 175 10.29 -43.66 -10.42
N ASP A 176 9.08 -44.12 -10.64
CA ASP A 176 8.68 -45.53 -10.41
C ASP A 176 9.48 -46.44 -11.34
N GLU A 177 10.74 -46.73 -10.98
CA GLU A 177 11.44 -47.91 -11.51
C GLU A 177 10.77 -49.15 -11.00
N ALA A 178 9.78 -49.63 -11.76
CA ALA A 178 9.30 -51.00 -11.66
C ALA A 178 10.42 -51.92 -12.14
N GLY A 179 11.21 -52.39 -11.17
CA GLY A 179 12.19 -53.46 -11.38
C GLY A 179 11.50 -54.76 -11.69
N ASP A 180 11.55 -55.11 -12.94
CA ASP A 180 11.18 -56.45 -13.44
C ASP A 180 12.22 -57.43 -12.95
N LEU A 181 11.83 -58.35 -12.07
CA LEU A 181 12.63 -59.53 -11.71
C LEU A 181 11.90 -60.79 -12.10
N LEU A 182 12.48 -61.44 -13.05
CA LEU A 182 12.31 -62.90 -13.32
C LEU A 182 12.65 -63.75 -12.16
#